data_21bc99646bd158dfdfa5d162a1d87cc0
#
_entry.id   21bc99646bd158dfdfa5d162a1d87cc0
#
_cell.length_a   1.000
_cell.length_b   1.000
_cell.length_c   1.000
_cell.angle_alpha   90.00
_cell.angle_beta   90.00
_cell.angle_gamma   90.00
#
_symmetry.space_group_name_H-M   'P 1'
#
loop_
_entity.id
_entity.type
_entity.pdbx_description
1 polymer ?
#
loop_
_entity_poly.entity_id
_entity_poly.type
_entity_poly.pdbx_seq_one_letter_code
_entity_poly.pdbx_strand_id
1 'polypeptide(L)'
;MMASGIVASALVDAQDSAVHMFTAQQAAEYAMKNNVQVKNALLDIQLQEQTNRDLTSAAYPQINANGSFTYNAKIPVSLVPGDFFGQPGTFIPVKFGVKYNALGGITLDQLLFDGQVFVGLQARQTAIDWKVKNAEVTEEMIKANIYKIYYQLVASRTQIQLLDANIARLEKLSHDTKEIFKNGFAEKLDVDRVSVQLANVQSEKVRVLNQINNGYLGLKLLMGMPMTDSLALTEEVTYDRVKQDLLDGSAFNYADRKEYQYLELGIRLNEYNIRRYKLSKIPTFRLTGYYNKNAQQNEFTYFKNTPDKIWYPASALTLSMNVPIFHGFSTNAKIASAKLDLQKSLNLRDDLKLQIASEVETAKNNFQAAIATLDFQKQNMELAENVYNQTKKKYEAGTGDQIEIINAETDLRTAQTNYIGSMYAAIIAKVDYLKAIGKF
;
A
#
# COMPACT_ATOMS: atom_id res chain seq x y z
N MET A 1 28.81 39.62 -37.37
CA MET A 1 27.58 39.93 -38.10
C MET A 1 26.54 38.90 -37.70
N MET A 2 25.43 39.38 -37.22
CA MET A 2 24.11 38.77 -37.04
C MET A 2 24.00 37.52 -36.14
N ALA A 3 23.73 37.74 -34.88
CA ALA A 3 23.10 36.80 -33.98
C ALA A 3 21.62 36.65 -34.31
N SER A 4 21.17 35.43 -34.58
CA SER A 4 19.78 35.09 -34.72
C SER A 4 19.33 34.39 -33.43
N GLY A 5 18.61 35.14 -32.59
CA GLY A 5 18.01 34.61 -31.37
C GLY A 5 16.76 33.78 -31.72
N ILE A 6 16.81 32.50 -31.34
CA ILE A 6 15.61 31.63 -31.31
C ILE A 6 14.93 31.84 -29.97
N VAL A 7 13.83 32.62 -30.01
CA VAL A 7 12.88 32.67 -28.89
C VAL A 7 12.06 31.39 -28.95
N ALA A 8 12.39 30.43 -28.09
CA ALA A 8 11.53 29.28 -27.84
C ALA A 8 10.34 29.79 -27.01
N SER A 9 9.20 29.98 -27.64
CA SER A 9 7.90 30.15 -26.98
C SER A 9 7.55 28.83 -26.32
N ALA A 10 7.70 28.76 -25.00
CA ALA A 10 7.11 27.71 -24.19
C ALA A 10 5.57 27.87 -24.29
N LEU A 11 4.96 27.04 -25.13
CA LEU A 11 3.52 26.78 -25.06
C LEU A 11 3.29 26.11 -23.70
N VAL A 12 2.79 26.88 -22.75
CA VAL A 12 2.13 26.33 -21.58
C VAL A 12 0.86 25.68 -22.11
N ASP A 13 0.89 24.34 -22.24
CA ASP A 13 -0.31 23.57 -22.44
C ASP A 13 -1.23 23.88 -21.25
N ALA A 14 -2.27 24.67 -21.50
CA ALA A 14 -3.42 24.77 -20.62
C ALA A 14 -4.00 23.34 -20.58
N GLN A 15 -3.67 22.56 -19.54
CA GLN A 15 -4.33 21.30 -19.25
C GLN A 15 -5.81 21.62 -19.10
N ASP A 16 -6.62 21.25 -20.10
CA ASP A 16 -8.06 21.23 -19.99
C ASP A 16 -8.41 20.43 -18.72
N SER A 17 -8.93 21.10 -17.71
CA SER A 17 -9.36 20.47 -16.48
C SER A 17 -10.54 19.56 -16.82
N ALA A 18 -10.27 18.27 -16.97
CA ALA A 18 -11.31 17.29 -17.26
C ALA A 18 -12.32 17.25 -16.10
N VAL A 19 -13.60 17.32 -16.41
CA VAL A 19 -14.66 17.11 -15.42
C VAL A 19 -14.96 15.62 -15.37
N HIS A 20 -14.58 15.00 -14.27
CA HIS A 20 -14.82 13.58 -14.03
C HIS A 20 -16.10 13.39 -13.21
N MET A 21 -17.04 12.60 -13.73
CA MET A 21 -18.25 12.21 -13.03
C MET A 21 -18.13 10.76 -12.59
N PHE A 22 -18.19 10.49 -11.28
CA PHE A 22 -18.02 9.14 -10.74
C PHE A 22 -19.14 8.74 -9.79
N THR A 23 -19.56 7.48 -9.92
CA THR A 23 -20.19 6.73 -8.82
C THR A 23 -19.13 6.30 -7.81
N ALA A 24 -19.54 5.81 -6.63
CA ALA A 24 -18.60 5.29 -5.62
C ALA A 24 -17.75 4.13 -6.19
N GLN A 25 -18.38 3.25 -6.96
CA GLN A 25 -17.69 2.14 -7.62
C GLN A 25 -16.67 2.62 -8.65
N GLN A 26 -17.06 3.54 -9.54
CA GLN A 26 -16.16 4.11 -10.55
C GLN A 26 -14.99 4.88 -9.93
N ALA A 27 -15.21 5.58 -8.81
CA ALA A 27 -14.15 6.23 -8.05
C ALA A 27 -13.16 5.22 -7.49
N ALA A 28 -13.65 4.10 -6.96
CA ALA A 28 -12.81 3.01 -6.49
C ALA A 28 -12.02 2.36 -7.64
N GLU A 29 -12.66 2.05 -8.77
CA GLU A 29 -11.99 1.49 -9.95
C GLU A 29 -10.91 2.42 -10.53
N TYR A 30 -11.17 3.73 -10.52
CA TYR A 30 -10.15 4.73 -10.91
C TYR A 30 -8.95 4.70 -9.95
N ALA A 31 -9.20 4.61 -8.65
CA ALA A 31 -8.14 4.53 -7.64
C ALA A 31 -7.32 3.26 -7.77
N MET A 32 -7.91 2.10 -8.07
CA MET A 32 -7.17 0.85 -8.30
C MET A 32 -6.13 0.99 -9.42
N LYS A 33 -6.39 1.87 -10.39
CA LYS A 33 -5.46 2.14 -11.50
C LYS A 33 -4.44 3.24 -11.18
N ASN A 34 -4.77 4.19 -10.31
CA ASN A 34 -4.01 5.44 -10.16
C ASN A 34 -3.40 5.66 -8.79
N ASN A 35 -3.96 5.07 -7.73
CA ASN A 35 -3.42 5.20 -6.37
C ASN A 35 -2.00 4.65 -6.27
N VAL A 36 -1.10 5.42 -5.65
CA VAL A 36 0.33 5.07 -5.53
C VAL A 36 0.54 3.81 -4.69
N GLN A 37 -0.24 3.60 -3.63
CA GLN A 37 -0.10 2.41 -2.78
C GLN A 37 -0.47 1.14 -3.54
N VAL A 38 -1.54 1.17 -4.35
CA VAL A 38 -1.94 0.05 -5.22
C VAL A 38 -0.88 -0.19 -6.30
N LYS A 39 -0.42 0.86 -6.98
CA LYS A 39 0.66 0.74 -7.98
C LYS A 39 1.92 0.12 -7.38
N ASN A 40 2.34 0.57 -6.19
CA ASN A 40 3.51 0.02 -5.51
C ASN A 40 3.30 -1.45 -5.11
N ALA A 41 2.11 -1.81 -4.62
CA ALA A 41 1.80 -3.20 -4.30
C ALA A 41 1.85 -4.12 -5.54
N LEU A 42 1.41 -3.63 -6.71
CA LEU A 42 1.54 -4.35 -7.98
C LEU A 42 3.00 -4.45 -8.46
N LEU A 43 3.80 -3.39 -8.26
CA LEU A 43 5.24 -3.42 -8.53
C LEU A 43 5.98 -4.40 -7.60
N ASP A 44 5.53 -4.56 -6.36
CA ASP A 44 6.07 -5.55 -5.43
C ASP A 44 5.91 -7.00 -5.93
N ILE A 45 4.85 -7.29 -6.68
CA ILE A 45 4.66 -8.60 -7.35
C ILE A 45 5.73 -8.78 -8.43
N GLN A 46 5.94 -7.77 -9.27
CA GLN A 46 6.98 -7.81 -10.31
C GLN A 46 8.38 -7.91 -9.72
N LEU A 47 8.65 -7.20 -8.62
CA LEU A 47 9.93 -7.31 -7.88
C LEU A 47 10.14 -8.73 -7.36
N GLN A 48 9.09 -9.38 -6.85
CA GLN A 48 9.17 -10.78 -6.41
C GLN A 48 9.44 -11.73 -7.58
N GLU A 49 8.87 -11.48 -8.75
CA GLU A 49 9.19 -12.25 -9.96
C GLU A 49 10.66 -12.12 -10.35
N GLN A 50 11.24 -10.89 -10.30
CA GLN A 50 12.67 -10.71 -10.57
C GLN A 50 13.55 -11.39 -9.51
N THR A 51 13.16 -11.29 -8.23
CA THR A 51 13.83 -12.01 -7.13
C THR A 51 13.82 -13.52 -7.38
N ASN A 52 12.70 -14.06 -7.86
CA ASN A 52 12.59 -15.46 -8.22
C ASN A 52 13.47 -15.85 -9.44
N ARG A 53 13.62 -14.94 -10.42
CA ARG A 53 14.55 -15.13 -11.56
C ARG A 53 16.00 -15.12 -11.10
N ASP A 54 16.35 -14.19 -10.21
CA ASP A 54 17.68 -14.12 -9.61
C ASP A 54 18.01 -15.41 -8.84
N LEU A 55 17.10 -15.87 -7.98
CA LEU A 55 17.23 -17.15 -7.27
C LEU A 55 17.39 -18.32 -8.26
N THR A 56 16.66 -18.30 -9.37
CA THR A 56 16.74 -19.35 -10.41
C THR A 56 18.07 -19.29 -11.15
N SER A 57 18.66 -18.11 -11.29
CA SER A 57 19.96 -17.94 -11.97
C SER A 57 21.07 -18.74 -11.32
N ALA A 58 21.00 -18.98 -10.00
CA ALA A 58 21.95 -19.82 -9.29
C ALA A 58 21.96 -21.30 -9.76
N ALA A 59 20.90 -21.75 -10.43
CA ALA A 59 20.81 -23.09 -11.01
C ALA A 59 21.38 -23.17 -12.45
N TYR A 60 21.68 -22.02 -13.08
CA TYR A 60 22.28 -21.97 -14.41
C TYR A 60 23.81 -21.88 -14.35
N PRO A 61 24.52 -22.27 -15.43
CA PRO A 61 25.95 -22.09 -15.53
C PRO A 61 26.33 -20.60 -15.40
N GLN A 62 27.30 -20.33 -14.53
CA GLN A 62 27.91 -19.01 -14.39
C GLN A 62 29.24 -19.00 -15.15
N ILE A 63 29.36 -18.16 -16.17
CA ILE A 63 30.58 -18.05 -16.99
C ILE A 63 31.15 -16.67 -16.76
N ASN A 64 32.42 -16.63 -16.30
CA ASN A 64 33.12 -15.40 -16.02
C ASN A 64 34.44 -15.37 -16.81
N ALA A 65 34.77 -14.22 -17.37
CA ALA A 65 36.10 -13.95 -17.90
C ALA A 65 36.94 -13.25 -16.85
N ASN A 66 38.17 -13.70 -16.67
CA ASN A 66 39.12 -13.11 -15.72
C ASN A 66 40.47 -12.87 -16.39
N GLY A 67 41.09 -11.76 -16.00
CA GLY A 67 42.45 -11.45 -16.46
C GLY A 67 43.23 -10.82 -15.31
N SER A 68 44.49 -11.19 -15.21
CA SER A 68 45.41 -10.55 -14.27
C SER A 68 46.78 -10.31 -14.93
N PHE A 69 47.40 -9.20 -14.54
CA PHE A 69 48.78 -8.88 -14.90
C PHE A 69 49.51 -8.54 -13.61
N THR A 70 50.54 -9.32 -13.33
CA THR A 70 51.36 -9.18 -12.13
C THR A 70 52.80 -8.79 -12.50
N TYR A 71 53.30 -7.71 -11.92
CA TYR A 71 54.69 -7.33 -11.94
C TYR A 71 55.31 -7.60 -10.57
N ASN A 72 56.26 -8.53 -10.52
CA ASN A 72 57.02 -8.83 -9.30
C ASN A 72 58.25 -7.92 -9.24
N ALA A 73 58.20 -6.84 -8.49
CA ALA A 73 59.32 -5.93 -8.30
C ALA A 73 60.52 -6.67 -7.66
N LYS A 74 60.24 -7.62 -6.75
CA LYS A 74 61.21 -8.56 -6.20
C LYS A 74 60.65 -9.97 -6.34
N ILE A 75 61.36 -10.86 -6.97
CA ILE A 75 60.97 -12.25 -7.11
C ILE A 75 61.16 -12.96 -5.76
N PRO A 76 60.15 -13.71 -5.27
CA PRO A 76 60.27 -14.46 -4.01
C PRO A 76 61.43 -15.45 -4.07
N VAL A 77 62.16 -15.55 -2.96
CA VAL A 77 63.22 -16.54 -2.77
C VAL A 77 62.66 -17.68 -1.94
N SER A 78 62.78 -18.90 -2.44
CA SER A 78 62.44 -20.11 -1.69
C SER A 78 63.74 -20.83 -1.31
N LEU A 79 63.77 -21.34 -0.08
CA LEU A 79 64.86 -22.21 0.37
C LEU A 79 64.59 -23.63 -0.12
N VAL A 80 65.52 -24.18 -0.87
CA VAL A 80 65.49 -25.55 -1.41
C VAL A 80 66.54 -26.37 -0.71
N PRO A 81 66.26 -27.64 -0.29
CA PRO A 81 67.29 -28.52 0.26
C PRO A 81 68.47 -28.65 -0.66
N GLY A 82 69.70 -28.45 -0.15
CA GLY A 82 70.92 -28.49 -0.87
C GLY A 82 71.27 -29.87 -1.43
N ASP A 83 70.60 -30.91 -0.96
CA ASP A 83 70.73 -32.29 -1.46
C ASP A 83 70.52 -32.40 -2.96
N PHE A 84 69.63 -31.57 -3.56
CA PHE A 84 69.36 -31.50 -4.99
C PHE A 84 70.53 -30.88 -5.79
N PHE A 85 71.50 -30.22 -5.10
CA PHE A 85 72.66 -29.50 -5.70
C PHE A 85 73.97 -30.05 -5.17
N GLY A 86 74.01 -31.25 -4.60
CA GLY A 86 75.20 -31.88 -4.10
C GLY A 86 75.76 -31.30 -2.79
N GLN A 87 74.96 -30.57 -2.03
CA GLN A 87 75.36 -30.00 -0.74
C GLN A 87 74.37 -30.48 0.40
N PRO A 88 74.53 -31.75 0.81
CA PRO A 88 73.65 -32.36 1.82
C PRO A 88 73.67 -31.59 3.13
N GLY A 89 72.49 -31.43 3.75
CA GLY A 89 72.32 -30.77 5.07
C GLY A 89 72.33 -29.23 4.98
N THR A 90 72.32 -28.62 3.80
CA THR A 90 72.23 -27.17 3.63
C THR A 90 70.94 -26.76 2.95
N PHE A 91 70.57 -25.46 3.03
CA PHE A 91 69.46 -24.86 2.29
C PHE A 91 69.98 -23.80 1.34
N ILE A 92 69.66 -23.91 0.05
CA ILE A 92 70.14 -23.01 -1.01
C ILE A 92 68.96 -22.04 -1.35
N PRO A 93 69.15 -20.70 -1.29
CA PRO A 93 68.16 -19.75 -1.72
C PRO A 93 68.04 -19.73 -3.24
N VAL A 94 66.88 -20.14 -3.78
CA VAL A 94 66.61 -20.15 -5.21
C VAL A 94 65.44 -19.18 -5.49
N LYS A 95 65.59 -18.36 -6.54
CA LYS A 95 64.50 -17.48 -7.03
C LYS A 95 63.63 -18.28 -7.98
N PHE A 96 62.41 -18.61 -7.53
CA PHE A 96 61.40 -19.23 -8.37
C PHE A 96 60.40 -18.19 -8.85
N GLY A 97 60.29 -17.98 -10.16
CA GLY A 97 59.33 -17.07 -10.76
C GLY A 97 59.96 -16.13 -11.78
N VAL A 98 59.11 -15.30 -12.34
CA VAL A 98 59.45 -14.30 -13.35
C VAL A 98 58.95 -12.91 -12.94
N LYS A 99 59.50 -11.86 -13.55
CA LYS A 99 59.10 -10.48 -13.26
C LYS A 99 57.69 -10.18 -13.70
N TYR A 100 57.25 -10.69 -14.84
CA TYR A 100 55.97 -10.41 -15.44
C TYR A 100 55.18 -11.72 -15.62
N ASN A 101 53.97 -11.72 -15.10
CA ASN A 101 53.02 -12.82 -15.23
C ASN A 101 51.67 -12.27 -15.70
N ALA A 102 51.24 -12.71 -16.88
CA ALA A 102 49.91 -12.38 -17.43
C ALA A 102 49.06 -13.64 -17.50
N LEU A 103 47.87 -13.57 -16.98
CA LEU A 103 46.87 -14.64 -17.02
C LEU A 103 45.55 -14.08 -17.57
N GLY A 104 45.00 -14.78 -18.55
CA GLY A 104 43.66 -14.48 -19.07
C GLY A 104 42.92 -15.76 -19.36
N GLY A 105 41.64 -15.78 -19.01
CA GLY A 105 40.85 -16.99 -19.20
C GLY A 105 39.39 -16.84 -18.91
N ILE A 106 38.68 -17.95 -19.01
CA ILE A 106 37.26 -18.10 -18.68
C ILE A 106 37.07 -19.18 -17.61
N THR A 107 36.15 -18.94 -16.72
CA THR A 107 35.78 -19.91 -15.70
C THR A 107 34.28 -20.22 -15.83
N LEU A 108 33.93 -21.49 -15.71
CA LEU A 108 32.56 -22.00 -15.61
C LEU A 108 32.32 -22.44 -14.16
N ASP A 109 31.26 -22.01 -13.59
CA ASP A 109 30.77 -22.48 -12.29
C ASP A 109 29.30 -22.93 -12.41
N GLN A 110 29.01 -24.20 -12.14
CA GLN A 110 27.69 -24.78 -12.24
C GLN A 110 27.33 -25.48 -10.93
N LEU A 111 26.28 -24.96 -10.28
CA LEU A 111 25.65 -25.65 -9.18
C LEU A 111 24.90 -26.87 -9.71
N LEU A 112 25.27 -28.07 -9.26
CA LEU A 112 24.61 -29.32 -9.64
C LEU A 112 23.53 -29.70 -8.61
N PHE A 113 23.87 -29.51 -7.34
CA PHE A 113 22.93 -29.81 -6.25
C PHE A 113 23.22 -28.96 -5.02
N ASP A 114 22.18 -28.26 -4.54
CA ASP A 114 22.12 -27.60 -3.23
C ASP A 114 20.67 -27.68 -2.71
N GLY A 115 20.48 -28.37 -1.59
CA GLY A 115 19.16 -28.55 -1.00
C GLY A 115 18.47 -27.25 -0.63
N GLN A 116 19.22 -26.18 -0.29
CA GLN A 116 18.65 -24.88 0.02
C GLN A 116 18.09 -24.18 -1.24
N VAL A 117 18.82 -24.26 -2.34
CA VAL A 117 18.40 -23.70 -3.64
C VAL A 117 17.14 -24.41 -4.12
N PHE A 118 17.08 -25.75 -4.04
CA PHE A 118 15.88 -26.51 -4.44
C PHE A 118 14.64 -26.12 -3.63
N VAL A 119 14.76 -25.90 -2.32
CA VAL A 119 13.63 -25.41 -1.51
C VAL A 119 13.24 -24.00 -1.92
N GLY A 120 14.20 -23.13 -2.16
CA GLY A 120 13.94 -21.79 -2.68
C GLY A 120 13.17 -21.82 -4.00
N LEU A 121 13.56 -22.70 -4.94
CA LEU A 121 12.85 -22.89 -6.21
C LEU A 121 11.42 -23.39 -6.01
N GLN A 122 11.16 -24.25 -5.04
CA GLN A 122 9.80 -24.69 -4.69
C GLN A 122 8.95 -23.58 -4.07
N ALA A 123 9.55 -22.68 -3.29
CA ALA A 123 8.85 -21.59 -2.61
C ALA A 123 8.47 -20.41 -3.54
N ARG A 124 8.99 -20.35 -4.76
CA ARG A 124 8.84 -19.20 -5.68
C ARG A 124 7.39 -18.81 -5.92
N GLN A 125 6.52 -19.77 -6.22
CA GLN A 125 5.12 -19.48 -6.49
C GLN A 125 4.42 -18.97 -5.23
N THR A 126 4.65 -19.61 -4.09
CA THR A 126 4.09 -19.16 -2.79
C THR A 126 4.52 -17.73 -2.44
N ALA A 127 5.76 -17.35 -2.79
CA ALA A 127 6.26 -15.99 -2.57
C ALA A 127 5.54 -14.97 -3.48
N ILE A 128 5.24 -15.32 -4.73
CA ILE A 128 4.42 -14.48 -5.63
C ILE A 128 3.01 -14.38 -5.08
N ASP A 129 2.36 -15.50 -4.75
CA ASP A 129 0.99 -15.54 -4.22
C ASP A 129 0.86 -14.71 -2.95
N TRP A 130 1.88 -14.73 -2.09
CA TRP A 130 1.96 -13.91 -0.89
C TRP A 130 1.96 -12.41 -1.21
N LYS A 131 2.71 -11.96 -2.24
CA LYS A 131 2.70 -10.57 -2.70
C LYS A 131 1.38 -10.19 -3.37
N VAL A 132 0.78 -11.11 -4.14
CA VAL A 132 -0.55 -10.90 -4.73
C VAL A 132 -1.60 -10.68 -3.63
N LYS A 133 -1.60 -11.51 -2.59
CA LYS A 133 -2.55 -11.33 -1.48
C LYS A 133 -2.32 -10.03 -0.71
N ASN A 134 -1.08 -9.58 -0.56
CA ASN A 134 -0.78 -8.26 0.01
C ASN A 134 -1.34 -7.11 -0.84
N ALA A 135 -1.26 -7.24 -2.16
CA ALA A 135 -1.86 -6.26 -3.07
C ALA A 135 -3.40 -6.24 -2.94
N GLU A 136 -4.05 -7.40 -2.90
CA GLU A 136 -5.50 -7.51 -2.69
C GLU A 136 -5.95 -6.88 -1.35
N VAL A 137 -5.19 -7.06 -0.26
CA VAL A 137 -5.44 -6.40 1.05
C VAL A 137 -5.35 -4.88 0.91
N THR A 138 -4.34 -4.40 0.18
CA THR A 138 -4.16 -2.96 -0.06
C THR A 138 -5.32 -2.39 -0.89
N GLU A 139 -5.73 -3.07 -1.94
CA GLU A 139 -6.86 -2.68 -2.79
C GLU A 139 -8.15 -2.60 -1.99
N GLU A 140 -8.46 -3.60 -1.16
CA GLU A 140 -9.65 -3.62 -0.33
C GLU A 140 -9.67 -2.46 0.68
N MET A 141 -8.52 -2.16 1.30
CA MET A 141 -8.39 -1.03 2.22
C MET A 141 -8.63 0.32 1.50
N ILE A 142 -8.02 0.52 0.34
CA ILE A 142 -8.20 1.77 -0.44
C ILE A 142 -9.65 1.91 -0.91
N LYS A 143 -10.24 0.84 -1.42
CA LYS A 143 -11.64 0.79 -1.84
C LYS A 143 -12.57 1.20 -0.70
N ALA A 144 -12.43 0.60 0.49
CA ALA A 144 -13.23 0.94 1.66
C ALA A 144 -13.11 2.42 2.05
N ASN A 145 -11.90 2.98 2.04
CA ASN A 145 -11.67 4.38 2.35
C ASN A 145 -12.31 5.32 1.32
N ILE A 146 -12.26 4.96 0.03
CA ILE A 146 -12.93 5.74 -1.03
C ILE A 146 -14.43 5.77 -0.82
N TYR A 147 -15.06 4.62 -0.55
CA TYR A 147 -16.50 4.57 -0.28
C TYR A 147 -16.88 5.46 0.92
N LYS A 148 -16.08 5.42 2.00
CA LYS A 148 -16.31 6.25 3.19
C LYS A 148 -16.27 7.75 2.87
N ILE A 149 -15.20 8.21 2.20
CA ILE A 149 -15.06 9.64 1.84
C ILE A 149 -16.10 10.05 0.82
N TYR A 150 -16.38 9.20 -0.17
CA TYR A 150 -17.38 9.46 -1.20
C TYR A 150 -18.76 9.72 -0.58
N TYR A 151 -19.24 8.81 0.26
CA TYR A 151 -20.57 8.96 0.89
C TYR A 151 -20.60 10.07 1.93
N GLN A 152 -19.49 10.37 2.59
CA GLN A 152 -19.38 11.56 3.44
C GLN A 152 -19.62 12.84 2.64
N LEU A 153 -19.03 12.95 1.47
CA LEU A 153 -19.22 14.11 0.58
C LEU A 153 -20.67 14.20 0.08
N VAL A 154 -21.26 13.08 -0.30
CA VAL A 154 -22.68 13.04 -0.72
C VAL A 154 -23.60 13.49 0.42
N ALA A 155 -23.40 13.00 1.65
CA ALA A 155 -24.16 13.43 2.83
C ALA A 155 -23.97 14.92 3.12
N SER A 156 -22.73 15.43 3.01
CA SER A 156 -22.42 16.85 3.23
C SER A 156 -23.09 17.76 2.17
N ARG A 157 -23.21 17.30 0.91
CA ARG A 157 -23.97 18.04 -0.12
C ARG A 157 -25.46 18.16 0.23
N THR A 158 -26.06 17.08 0.70
CA THR A 158 -27.47 17.10 1.18
C THR A 158 -27.62 18.05 2.38
N GLN A 159 -26.64 18.09 3.28
CA GLN A 159 -26.62 19.03 4.40
C GLN A 159 -26.59 20.49 3.94
N ILE A 160 -25.82 20.83 2.89
CA ILE A 160 -25.82 22.18 2.33
C ILE A 160 -27.19 22.57 1.78
N GLN A 161 -27.89 21.66 1.08
CA GLN A 161 -29.23 21.94 0.57
C GLN A 161 -30.21 22.24 1.71
N LEU A 162 -30.12 21.52 2.84
CA LEU A 162 -30.95 21.80 4.01
C LEU A 162 -30.56 23.11 4.69
N LEU A 163 -29.27 23.43 4.80
CA LEU A 163 -28.81 24.70 5.35
C LEU A 163 -29.28 25.88 4.48
N ASP A 164 -29.29 25.76 3.18
CA ASP A 164 -29.81 26.79 2.26
C ASP A 164 -31.33 26.99 2.48
N ALA A 165 -32.10 25.92 2.62
CA ALA A 165 -33.52 26.01 2.93
C ALA A 165 -33.75 26.64 4.30
N ASN A 166 -32.94 26.33 5.32
CA ASN A 166 -33.01 26.91 6.65
C ASN A 166 -32.67 28.41 6.63
N ILE A 167 -31.62 28.81 5.90
CA ILE A 167 -31.22 30.21 5.71
C ILE A 167 -32.38 30.98 5.08
N ALA A 168 -32.97 30.49 3.99
CA ALA A 168 -34.07 31.14 3.30
C ALA A 168 -35.29 31.33 4.24
N ARG A 169 -35.57 30.35 5.10
CA ARG A 169 -36.66 30.47 6.12
C ARG A 169 -36.32 31.55 7.16
N LEU A 170 -35.11 31.58 7.67
CA LEU A 170 -34.65 32.55 8.66
C LEU A 170 -34.55 33.96 8.08
N GLU A 171 -34.18 34.14 6.82
CA GLU A 171 -34.19 35.43 6.13
C GLU A 171 -35.58 35.97 6.00
N LYS A 172 -36.56 35.12 5.63
CA LYS A 172 -37.98 35.51 5.63
C LYS A 172 -38.45 35.90 7.03
N LEU A 173 -38.19 35.10 8.05
CA LEU A 173 -38.55 35.39 9.43
C LEU A 173 -37.92 36.71 9.92
N SER A 174 -36.63 36.94 9.58
CA SER A 174 -35.92 38.19 9.92
C SER A 174 -36.56 39.41 9.23
N HIS A 175 -36.95 39.27 7.97
CA HIS A 175 -37.66 40.35 7.24
C HIS A 175 -39.03 40.63 7.94
N ASP A 176 -39.85 39.62 8.14
CA ASP A 176 -41.17 39.74 8.72
C ASP A 176 -41.10 40.35 10.14
N THR A 177 -40.17 39.88 10.99
CA THR A 177 -39.94 40.42 12.33
C THR A 177 -39.51 41.91 12.30
N LYS A 178 -38.66 42.31 11.35
CA LYS A 178 -38.26 43.72 11.18
C LYS A 178 -39.41 44.61 10.78
N GLU A 179 -40.31 44.16 9.92
CA GLU A 179 -41.50 44.92 9.52
C GLU A 179 -42.49 45.03 10.68
N ILE A 180 -42.70 43.94 11.49
CA ILE A 180 -43.54 43.95 12.70
C ILE A 180 -42.96 44.94 13.75
N PHE A 181 -41.61 44.95 13.93
CA PHE A 181 -40.92 45.87 14.82
C PHE A 181 -41.13 47.36 14.38
N LYS A 182 -40.96 47.67 13.08
CA LYS A 182 -41.17 49.02 12.53
C LYS A 182 -42.60 49.54 12.79
N ASN A 183 -43.58 48.62 12.82
CA ASN A 183 -44.96 48.94 13.09
C ASN A 183 -45.30 48.96 14.61
N GLY A 184 -44.30 48.73 15.50
CA GLY A 184 -44.45 48.80 16.94
C GLY A 184 -45.06 47.55 17.61
N PHE A 185 -45.16 46.42 16.87
CA PHE A 185 -45.78 45.18 17.35
C PHE A 185 -44.76 44.09 17.76
N ALA A 186 -43.48 44.37 17.70
CA ALA A 186 -42.40 43.49 18.16
C ALA A 186 -41.35 44.30 18.91
N GLU A 187 -40.52 43.63 19.71
CA GLU A 187 -39.39 44.24 20.40
C GLU A 187 -38.09 44.17 19.56
N LYS A 188 -37.15 45.10 19.82
CA LYS A 188 -35.83 45.05 19.19
C LYS A 188 -35.11 43.72 19.51
N LEU A 189 -35.31 43.18 20.71
CA LEU A 189 -34.79 41.91 21.16
C LEU A 189 -35.17 40.77 20.20
N ASP A 190 -36.37 40.79 19.67
CA ASP A 190 -36.88 39.79 18.74
C ASP A 190 -36.15 39.84 17.39
N VAL A 191 -35.90 41.02 16.85
CA VAL A 191 -35.10 41.23 15.63
C VAL A 191 -33.67 40.75 15.85
N ASP A 192 -33.06 41.06 16.99
CA ASP A 192 -31.71 40.69 17.32
C ASP A 192 -31.55 39.16 17.47
N ARG A 193 -32.54 38.47 18.10
CA ARG A 193 -32.56 37.00 18.23
C ARG A 193 -32.55 36.29 16.86
N VAL A 194 -33.43 36.69 15.94
CA VAL A 194 -33.49 36.09 14.60
C VAL A 194 -32.22 36.38 13.83
N SER A 195 -31.65 37.58 13.98
CA SER A 195 -30.40 37.96 13.32
C SER A 195 -29.22 37.10 13.81
N VAL A 196 -29.11 36.82 15.10
CA VAL A 196 -28.09 35.91 15.67
C VAL A 196 -28.29 34.49 15.14
N GLN A 197 -29.54 33.99 15.07
CA GLN A 197 -29.81 32.65 14.57
C GLN A 197 -29.44 32.54 13.09
N LEU A 198 -29.75 33.52 12.27
CA LEU A 198 -29.40 33.59 10.86
C LEU A 198 -27.86 33.56 10.68
N ALA A 199 -27.13 34.40 11.43
CA ALA A 199 -25.69 34.46 11.38
C ALA A 199 -25.01 33.11 11.77
N ASN A 200 -25.59 32.42 12.78
CA ASN A 200 -25.12 31.10 13.19
C ASN A 200 -25.23 30.07 12.05
N VAL A 201 -26.38 30.02 11.37
CA VAL A 201 -26.63 29.06 10.28
C VAL A 201 -25.76 29.39 9.05
N GLN A 202 -25.60 30.67 8.75
CA GLN A 202 -24.69 31.12 7.68
C GLN A 202 -23.23 30.72 7.97
N SER A 203 -22.78 30.88 9.21
CA SER A 203 -21.45 30.46 9.66
C SER A 203 -21.28 28.94 9.57
N GLU A 204 -22.31 28.18 9.91
CA GLU A 204 -22.32 26.72 9.78
C GLU A 204 -22.21 26.30 8.30
N LYS A 205 -22.93 26.94 7.39
CA LYS A 205 -22.84 26.70 5.94
C LYS A 205 -21.41 26.89 5.44
N VAL A 206 -20.73 27.97 5.84
CA VAL A 206 -19.33 28.24 5.46
C VAL A 206 -18.41 27.11 5.94
N ARG A 207 -18.62 26.64 7.20
CA ARG A 207 -17.84 25.54 7.76
C ARG A 207 -18.04 24.23 6.97
N VAL A 208 -19.29 23.89 6.64
CA VAL A 208 -19.61 22.66 5.87
C VAL A 208 -19.06 22.76 4.44
N LEU A 209 -19.15 23.92 3.77
CA LEU A 209 -18.53 24.13 2.45
C LEU A 209 -17.02 23.91 2.47
N ASN A 210 -16.33 24.43 3.48
CA ASN A 210 -14.90 24.19 3.65
C ASN A 210 -14.59 22.71 3.89
N GLN A 211 -15.41 22.02 4.66
CA GLN A 211 -15.29 20.58 4.92
C GLN A 211 -15.49 19.76 3.64
N ILE A 212 -16.45 20.15 2.77
CA ILE A 212 -16.66 19.55 1.45
C ILE A 212 -15.44 19.73 0.57
N ASN A 213 -14.91 20.97 0.47
CA ASN A 213 -13.73 21.25 -0.36
C ASN A 213 -12.52 20.41 0.09
N ASN A 214 -12.26 20.34 1.39
CA ASN A 214 -11.19 19.51 1.94
C ASN A 214 -11.44 18.02 1.70
N GLY A 215 -12.70 17.57 1.77
CA GLY A 215 -13.08 16.20 1.45
C GLY A 215 -12.84 15.84 -0.01
N TYR A 216 -13.13 16.75 -0.95
CA TYR A 216 -12.80 16.56 -2.38
C TYR A 216 -11.29 16.46 -2.60
N LEU A 217 -10.49 17.28 -1.93
CA LEU A 217 -9.02 17.18 -2.00
C LEU A 217 -8.52 15.84 -1.45
N GLY A 218 -9.08 15.39 -0.32
CA GLY A 218 -8.78 14.08 0.25
C GLY A 218 -9.16 12.91 -0.68
N LEU A 219 -10.33 12.99 -1.32
CA LEU A 219 -10.78 11.97 -2.26
C LEU A 219 -9.88 11.93 -3.51
N LYS A 220 -9.55 13.09 -4.10
CA LYS A 220 -8.61 13.18 -5.24
C LYS A 220 -7.24 12.58 -4.88
N LEU A 221 -6.70 12.91 -3.71
CA LEU A 221 -5.43 12.36 -3.22
C LEU A 221 -5.50 10.83 -3.12
N LEU A 222 -6.56 10.31 -2.51
CA LEU A 222 -6.75 8.87 -2.36
C LEU A 222 -6.97 8.16 -3.69
N MET A 223 -7.62 8.81 -4.64
CA MET A 223 -7.79 8.31 -6.01
C MET A 223 -6.50 8.40 -6.86
N GLY A 224 -5.50 9.17 -6.45
CA GLY A 224 -4.33 9.48 -7.26
C GLY A 224 -4.65 10.39 -8.45
N MET A 225 -5.63 11.29 -8.28
CA MET A 225 -6.10 12.23 -9.29
C MET A 225 -5.38 13.57 -9.15
N PRO A 226 -5.05 14.27 -10.26
CA PRO A 226 -4.52 15.63 -10.22
C PRO A 226 -5.44 16.58 -9.45
N MET A 227 -4.87 17.48 -8.64
CA MET A 227 -5.67 18.42 -7.83
C MET A 227 -6.40 19.46 -8.71
N THR A 228 -5.92 19.70 -9.93
CA THR A 228 -6.49 20.61 -10.91
C THR A 228 -7.76 20.09 -11.58
N ASP A 229 -7.96 18.76 -11.64
CA ASP A 229 -9.11 18.15 -12.28
C ASP A 229 -10.39 18.43 -11.47
N SER A 230 -11.51 18.56 -12.16
CA SER A 230 -12.82 18.71 -11.52
C SER A 230 -13.45 17.34 -11.26
N LEU A 231 -13.96 17.16 -10.07
CA LEU A 231 -14.61 15.90 -9.63
C LEU A 231 -16.08 16.16 -9.26
N ALA A 232 -17.00 15.44 -9.89
CA ALA A 232 -18.41 15.45 -9.55
C ALA A 232 -18.89 14.06 -9.11
N LEU A 233 -19.65 14.01 -8.04
CA LEU A 233 -20.24 12.78 -7.52
C LEU A 233 -21.66 12.64 -8.07
N THR A 234 -22.00 11.48 -8.63
CA THR A 234 -23.26 11.26 -9.34
C THR A 234 -24.32 10.53 -8.52
N GLU A 235 -23.91 9.88 -7.42
CA GLU A 235 -24.85 9.12 -6.60
C GLU A 235 -25.57 10.01 -5.58
N GLU A 236 -26.83 9.65 -5.35
CA GLU A 236 -27.62 10.15 -4.25
C GLU A 236 -27.81 9.03 -3.21
N VAL A 237 -27.81 9.41 -1.95
CA VAL A 237 -28.08 8.50 -0.85
C VAL A 237 -29.53 8.64 -0.45
N THR A 238 -30.31 7.56 -0.61
CA THR A 238 -31.70 7.49 -0.16
C THR A 238 -31.84 6.48 0.96
N TYR A 239 -32.81 6.71 1.83
CA TYR A 239 -33.16 5.81 2.93
C TYR A 239 -33.37 4.35 2.47
N ASP A 240 -34.09 4.14 1.35
CA ASP A 240 -34.39 2.81 0.83
C ASP A 240 -33.14 2.10 0.33
N ARG A 241 -32.21 2.84 -0.30
CA ARG A 241 -30.93 2.29 -0.78
C ARG A 241 -30.03 1.84 0.36
N VAL A 242 -30.06 2.53 1.49
CA VAL A 242 -29.30 2.12 2.69
C VAL A 242 -29.82 0.80 3.25
N LYS A 243 -31.15 0.61 3.21
CA LYS A 243 -31.82 -0.60 3.69
C LYS A 243 -31.84 -1.77 2.72
N GLN A 244 -31.55 -1.56 1.42
CA GLN A 244 -31.39 -2.66 0.46
C GLN A 244 -30.24 -3.59 0.88
N ASP A 245 -30.44 -4.88 0.72
CA ASP A 245 -29.47 -5.94 1.07
C ASP A 245 -29.17 -6.04 2.59
N LEU A 246 -30.22 -5.89 3.41
CA LEU A 246 -30.12 -6.15 4.84
C LEU A 246 -29.74 -7.61 5.10
N LEU A 247 -28.50 -7.78 5.56
CA LEU A 247 -27.95 -8.97 6.23
C LEU A 247 -28.38 -10.29 5.55
N ASP A 248 -27.70 -10.64 4.48
CA ASP A 248 -27.62 -12.03 4.07
C ASP A 248 -27.02 -12.81 5.26
N GLY A 249 -27.83 -13.69 5.89
CA GLY A 249 -27.41 -14.47 7.06
C GLY A 249 -26.37 -15.55 6.71
N SER A 250 -25.55 -15.32 5.66
CA SER A 250 -24.51 -16.23 5.24
C SER A 250 -23.46 -16.38 6.33
N ALA A 251 -23.15 -17.63 6.66
CA ALA A 251 -22.12 -17.96 7.62
C ALA A 251 -20.79 -17.34 7.19
N PHE A 252 -20.16 -16.60 8.08
CA PHE A 252 -18.85 -16.02 7.91
C PHE A 252 -17.78 -17.12 7.88
N ASN A 253 -16.83 -17.03 6.92
CA ASN A 253 -15.67 -17.92 6.85
C ASN A 253 -14.37 -17.08 6.88
N TYR A 254 -13.45 -17.42 7.77
CA TYR A 254 -12.13 -16.76 7.84
C TYR A 254 -11.35 -16.83 6.52
N ALA A 255 -11.54 -17.92 5.73
CA ALA A 255 -10.86 -18.12 4.46
C ALA A 255 -11.22 -17.06 3.40
N ASP A 256 -12.34 -16.35 3.57
CA ASP A 256 -12.78 -15.31 2.64
C ASP A 256 -12.03 -13.98 2.85
N ARG A 257 -11.39 -13.81 4.03
CA ARG A 257 -10.63 -12.62 4.38
C ARG A 257 -9.25 -12.65 3.71
N LYS A 258 -8.92 -11.57 3.00
CA LYS A 258 -7.63 -11.42 2.29
C LYS A 258 -6.44 -11.41 3.25
N GLU A 259 -6.57 -10.77 4.40
CA GLU A 259 -5.54 -10.72 5.44
C GLU A 259 -5.24 -12.11 6.00
N TYR A 260 -6.26 -12.96 6.16
CA TYR A 260 -6.09 -14.32 6.61
C TYR A 260 -5.36 -15.17 5.56
N GLN A 261 -5.74 -15.05 4.27
CA GLN A 261 -5.07 -15.73 3.16
C GLN A 261 -3.60 -15.29 3.04
N TYR A 262 -3.32 -14.00 3.20
CA TYR A 262 -1.97 -13.44 3.22
C TYR A 262 -1.12 -14.04 4.33
N LEU A 263 -1.64 -14.13 5.54
CA LEU A 263 -0.95 -14.71 6.69
C LEU A 263 -0.68 -16.22 6.51
N GLU A 264 -1.64 -16.98 5.98
CA GLU A 264 -1.47 -18.42 5.69
C GLU A 264 -0.34 -18.68 4.68
N LEU A 265 -0.20 -17.84 3.66
CA LEU A 265 0.93 -17.92 2.72
C LEU A 265 2.26 -17.58 3.40
N GLY A 266 2.27 -16.61 4.32
CA GLY A 266 3.44 -16.30 5.16
C GLY A 266 3.86 -17.48 6.04
N ILE A 267 2.90 -18.21 6.62
CA ILE A 267 3.15 -19.45 7.39
C ILE A 267 3.82 -20.51 6.50
N ARG A 268 3.31 -20.72 5.27
CA ARG A 268 3.93 -21.66 4.32
C ARG A 268 5.36 -21.26 3.96
N LEU A 269 5.65 -19.97 3.81
CA LEU A 269 7.01 -19.48 3.57
C LEU A 269 7.94 -19.78 4.75
N ASN A 270 7.46 -19.67 6.00
CA ASN A 270 8.22 -20.06 7.18
C ASN A 270 8.48 -21.58 7.23
N GLU A 271 7.55 -22.41 6.80
CA GLU A 271 7.75 -23.86 6.66
C GLU A 271 8.84 -24.17 5.62
N TYR A 272 8.82 -23.49 4.46
CA TYR A 272 9.91 -23.60 3.48
C TYR A 272 11.26 -23.17 4.07
N ASN A 273 11.28 -22.11 4.90
CA ASN A 273 12.51 -21.64 5.54
C ASN A 273 13.09 -22.69 6.52
N ILE A 274 12.24 -23.37 7.31
CA ILE A 274 12.66 -24.49 8.15
C ILE A 274 13.24 -25.62 7.28
N ARG A 275 12.57 -25.99 6.18
CA ARG A 275 13.01 -27.05 5.27
C ARG A 275 14.35 -26.68 4.62
N ARG A 276 14.52 -25.41 4.21
CA ARG A 276 15.78 -24.88 3.67
C ARG A 276 16.94 -25.11 4.65
N TYR A 277 16.79 -24.74 5.92
CA TYR A 277 17.83 -24.95 6.92
C TYR A 277 18.06 -26.43 7.25
N LYS A 278 17.04 -27.27 7.22
CA LYS A 278 17.24 -28.72 7.36
C LYS A 278 18.07 -29.30 6.21
N LEU A 279 17.79 -28.88 4.97
CA LEU A 279 18.51 -29.35 3.80
C LEU A 279 19.90 -28.71 3.62
N SER A 280 20.27 -27.69 4.42
CA SER A 280 21.66 -27.21 4.45
C SER A 280 22.63 -28.18 5.13
N LYS A 281 22.14 -29.28 5.72
CA LYS A 281 22.96 -30.37 6.33
C LYS A 281 23.40 -31.43 5.33
N ILE A 282 22.80 -31.48 4.15
CA ILE A 282 23.15 -32.45 3.12
C ILE A 282 24.29 -31.92 2.24
N PRO A 283 25.05 -32.82 1.60
CA PRO A 283 26.15 -32.42 0.71
C PRO A 283 25.67 -31.52 -0.43
N THR A 284 26.51 -30.56 -0.82
CA THR A 284 26.34 -29.77 -2.05
C THR A 284 27.32 -30.24 -3.11
N PHE A 285 26.89 -30.23 -4.38
CA PHE A 285 27.72 -30.64 -5.54
C PHE A 285 27.84 -29.46 -6.52
N ARG A 286 29.07 -29.20 -6.94
CA ARG A 286 29.39 -28.11 -7.87
C ARG A 286 30.37 -28.60 -8.92
N LEU A 287 30.11 -28.23 -10.17
CA LEU A 287 31.02 -28.44 -11.30
C LEU A 287 31.69 -27.12 -11.61
N THR A 288 33.03 -27.08 -11.58
CA THR A 288 33.79 -25.91 -11.96
C THR A 288 34.70 -26.29 -13.12
N GLY A 289 34.81 -25.40 -14.08
CA GLY A 289 35.73 -25.57 -15.21
C GLY A 289 36.50 -24.29 -15.47
N TYR A 290 37.71 -24.40 -15.98
CA TYR A 290 38.42 -23.24 -16.46
C TYR A 290 39.23 -23.56 -17.73
N TYR A 291 39.40 -22.54 -18.55
CA TYR A 291 40.35 -22.49 -19.62
C TYR A 291 41.13 -21.17 -19.52
N ASN A 292 42.41 -21.27 -19.20
CA ASN A 292 43.27 -20.10 -19.00
C ASN A 292 44.46 -20.16 -19.94
N LYS A 293 44.96 -19.01 -20.38
CA LYS A 293 46.29 -18.85 -20.98
C LYS A 293 47.14 -18.05 -20.01
N ASN A 294 48.34 -18.58 -19.73
CA ASN A 294 49.30 -17.96 -18.83
C ASN A 294 50.57 -17.66 -19.61
N ALA A 295 51.08 -16.46 -19.49
CA ALA A 295 52.38 -16.06 -20.08
C ALA A 295 53.30 -15.52 -18.98
N GLN A 296 54.50 -16.11 -18.90
CA GLN A 296 55.49 -15.81 -17.87
C GLN A 296 56.79 -15.33 -18.56
N GLN A 297 57.23 -14.10 -18.22
CA GLN A 297 58.37 -13.48 -18.87
C GLN A 297 59.21 -12.64 -17.88
N ASN A 298 60.53 -12.54 -18.15
CA ASN A 298 61.43 -11.66 -17.39
C ASN A 298 61.50 -10.24 -17.96
N GLU A 299 61.07 -10.05 -19.23
CA GLU A 299 60.99 -8.75 -19.90
C GLU A 299 59.56 -8.45 -20.36
N PHE A 300 59.21 -7.19 -20.44
CA PHE A 300 57.87 -6.78 -20.89
C PHE A 300 57.77 -6.80 -22.42
N THR A 301 57.49 -7.96 -22.99
CA THR A 301 57.43 -8.20 -24.46
C THR A 301 56.05 -8.62 -24.95
N TYR A 302 55.01 -8.50 -24.16
CA TYR A 302 53.65 -8.99 -24.47
C TYR A 302 53.07 -8.47 -25.79
N PHE A 303 53.42 -7.25 -26.18
CA PHE A 303 52.95 -6.61 -27.42
C PHE A 303 53.92 -6.71 -28.57
N LYS A 304 55.11 -7.31 -28.38
CA LYS A 304 56.07 -7.52 -29.43
C LYS A 304 55.88 -8.89 -30.09
N ASN A 305 56.09 -8.98 -31.41
CA ASN A 305 56.00 -10.24 -32.09
C ASN A 305 57.36 -10.94 -32.00
N THR A 306 57.63 -11.58 -30.87
CA THR A 306 58.91 -12.33 -30.65
C THR A 306 58.65 -13.81 -30.77
N PRO A 307 59.65 -14.62 -31.30
CA PRO A 307 59.49 -16.07 -31.39
C PRO A 307 59.26 -16.78 -30.07
N ASP A 308 59.64 -16.14 -28.95
CA ASP A 308 59.57 -16.68 -27.57
C ASP A 308 58.31 -16.33 -26.83
N LYS A 309 57.20 -16.03 -27.53
CA LYS A 309 55.89 -15.83 -26.90
C LYS A 309 55.36 -17.14 -26.33
N ILE A 310 55.55 -17.35 -25.06
CA ILE A 310 55.15 -18.56 -24.39
C ILE A 310 53.84 -18.31 -23.66
N TRP A 311 52.71 -18.47 -24.38
CA TRP A 311 51.40 -18.54 -23.82
C TRP A 311 51.03 -20.01 -23.61
N TYR A 312 51.02 -20.47 -22.37
CA TYR A 312 50.66 -21.84 -22.02
C TYR A 312 49.17 -21.92 -21.73
N PRO A 313 48.42 -22.74 -22.47
CA PRO A 313 47.04 -23.04 -22.13
C PRO A 313 47.00 -24.02 -20.96
N ALA A 314 46.04 -23.77 -20.05
CA ALA A 314 45.70 -24.71 -18.99
C ALA A 314 44.19 -24.81 -18.89
N SER A 315 43.68 -26.03 -18.76
CA SER A 315 42.25 -26.29 -18.57
C SER A 315 42.03 -27.42 -17.58
N ALA A 316 40.99 -27.31 -16.80
CA ALA A 316 40.55 -28.41 -15.94
C ALA A 316 39.03 -28.34 -15.76
N LEU A 317 38.45 -29.52 -15.51
CA LEU A 317 37.08 -29.68 -15.10
C LEU A 317 37.10 -30.39 -13.74
N THR A 318 36.47 -29.80 -12.73
CA THR A 318 36.49 -30.29 -11.35
C THR A 318 35.07 -30.46 -10.83
N LEU A 319 34.74 -31.67 -10.42
CA LEU A 319 33.52 -31.95 -9.63
C LEU A 319 33.88 -31.86 -8.15
N SER A 320 33.30 -30.90 -7.45
CA SER A 320 33.50 -30.70 -6.03
C SER A 320 32.25 -31.11 -5.25
N MET A 321 32.46 -31.81 -4.13
CA MET A 321 31.44 -32.12 -3.13
C MET A 321 31.84 -31.47 -1.82
N ASN A 322 30.93 -30.67 -1.26
CA ASN A 322 31.12 -30.10 0.07
C ASN A 322 30.14 -30.76 1.05
N VAL A 323 30.68 -31.42 2.07
CA VAL A 323 29.89 -32.11 3.12
C VAL A 323 30.04 -31.35 4.43
N PRO A 324 28.97 -30.69 4.92
CA PRO A 324 29.02 -29.99 6.19
C PRO A 324 29.00 -30.97 7.37
N ILE A 325 30.14 -31.24 7.96
CA ILE A 325 30.27 -32.21 9.09
C ILE A 325 29.93 -31.54 10.42
N PHE A 326 30.55 -30.41 10.70
CA PHE A 326 30.35 -29.67 11.96
C PHE A 326 30.53 -28.16 11.75
N HIS A 327 29.52 -27.38 12.14
CA HIS A 327 29.52 -25.91 12.03
C HIS A 327 29.20 -25.26 13.39
N GLY A 328 29.73 -25.80 14.49
CA GLY A 328 29.55 -25.20 15.82
C GLY A 328 28.10 -25.07 16.23
N PHE A 329 27.21 -26.01 15.90
CA PHE A 329 25.76 -26.00 16.16
C PHE A 329 24.97 -24.87 15.43
N SER A 330 25.60 -24.05 14.59
CA SER A 330 24.96 -22.92 13.90
C SER A 330 23.70 -23.34 13.12
N THR A 331 23.76 -24.45 12.38
CA THR A 331 22.61 -24.96 11.62
C THR A 331 21.44 -25.36 12.54
N ASN A 332 21.74 -25.98 13.70
CA ASN A 332 20.70 -26.33 14.68
C ASN A 332 20.05 -25.08 15.26
N ALA A 333 20.83 -24.05 15.57
CA ALA A 333 20.33 -22.76 16.05
C ALA A 333 19.44 -22.07 15.00
N LYS A 334 19.84 -22.07 13.70
CA LYS A 334 19.02 -21.54 12.60
C LYS A 334 17.70 -22.30 12.44
N ILE A 335 17.70 -23.63 12.56
CA ILE A 335 16.47 -24.43 12.53
C ILE A 335 15.57 -24.12 13.74
N ALA A 336 16.15 -23.99 14.94
CA ALA A 336 15.40 -23.63 16.13
C ALA A 336 14.78 -22.22 15.99
N SER A 337 15.54 -21.23 15.52
CA SER A 337 15.04 -19.88 15.26
C SER A 337 13.89 -19.90 14.25
N ALA A 338 14.06 -20.59 13.11
CA ALA A 338 13.00 -20.68 12.10
C ALA A 338 11.72 -21.38 12.62
N LYS A 339 11.86 -22.35 13.55
CA LYS A 339 10.68 -22.95 14.21
C LYS A 339 9.98 -21.97 15.14
N LEU A 340 10.74 -21.13 15.87
CA LEU A 340 10.16 -20.08 16.71
C LEU A 340 9.46 -19.00 15.85
N ASP A 341 10.01 -18.65 14.69
CA ASP A 341 9.36 -17.73 13.75
C ASP A 341 8.05 -18.33 13.19
N LEU A 342 8.03 -19.63 12.88
CA LEU A 342 6.79 -20.33 12.52
C LEU A 342 5.79 -20.28 13.68
N GLN A 343 6.22 -20.56 14.92
CA GLN A 343 5.33 -20.52 16.09
C GLN A 343 4.75 -19.12 16.31
N LYS A 344 5.56 -18.06 16.13
CA LYS A 344 5.07 -16.67 16.15
C LYS A 344 4.00 -16.42 15.09
N SER A 345 4.19 -16.92 13.88
CA SER A 345 3.20 -16.78 12.81
C SER A 345 1.92 -17.55 13.08
N LEU A 346 2.00 -18.73 13.71
CA LEU A 346 0.83 -19.49 14.17
C LEU A 346 0.07 -18.74 15.27
N ASN A 347 0.78 -18.16 16.24
CA ASN A 347 0.16 -17.33 17.27
C ASN A 347 -0.52 -16.09 16.66
N LEU A 348 0.12 -15.42 15.67
CA LEU A 348 -0.48 -14.30 14.95
C LEU A 348 -1.73 -14.72 14.17
N ARG A 349 -1.75 -15.93 13.59
CA ARG A 349 -2.94 -16.45 12.92
C ARG A 349 -4.10 -16.66 13.90
N ASP A 350 -3.82 -17.23 15.07
CA ASP A 350 -4.85 -17.48 16.06
C ASP A 350 -5.36 -16.16 16.67
N ASP A 351 -4.49 -15.19 16.88
CA ASP A 351 -4.86 -13.81 17.26
C ASP A 351 -5.69 -13.13 16.17
N LEU A 352 -5.28 -13.23 14.90
CA LEU A 352 -6.04 -12.68 13.77
C LEU A 352 -7.45 -13.26 13.68
N LYS A 353 -7.64 -14.56 13.95
CA LYS A 353 -8.98 -15.17 14.02
C LYS A 353 -9.84 -14.53 15.10
N LEU A 354 -9.28 -14.24 16.27
CA LEU A 354 -10.01 -13.55 17.34
C LEU A 354 -10.34 -12.11 16.95
N GLN A 355 -9.39 -11.40 16.32
CA GLN A 355 -9.61 -10.03 15.83
C GLN A 355 -10.71 -10.00 14.77
N ILE A 356 -10.67 -10.88 13.77
CA ILE A 356 -11.68 -10.95 12.72
C ILE A 356 -13.05 -11.33 13.31
N ALA A 357 -13.13 -12.28 14.23
CA ALA A 357 -14.39 -12.62 14.89
C ALA A 357 -14.97 -11.44 15.66
N SER A 358 -14.14 -10.70 16.39
CA SER A 358 -14.54 -9.48 17.10
C SER A 358 -14.96 -8.37 16.13
N GLU A 359 -14.21 -8.19 15.03
CA GLU A 359 -14.53 -7.19 13.98
C GLU A 359 -15.88 -7.48 13.33
N VAL A 360 -16.14 -8.74 12.95
CA VAL A 360 -17.41 -9.14 12.34
C VAL A 360 -18.58 -8.89 13.28
N GLU A 361 -18.48 -9.30 14.56
CA GLU A 361 -19.56 -9.12 15.51
C GLU A 361 -19.77 -7.63 15.85
N THR A 362 -18.69 -6.87 16.01
CA THR A 362 -18.73 -5.43 16.23
C THR A 362 -19.35 -4.70 15.03
N ALA A 363 -18.93 -5.03 13.81
CA ALA A 363 -19.47 -4.40 12.60
C ALA A 363 -20.95 -4.74 12.41
N LYS A 364 -21.36 -5.97 12.70
CA LYS A 364 -22.76 -6.38 12.68
C LYS A 364 -23.61 -5.60 13.69
N ASN A 365 -23.15 -5.51 14.94
CA ASN A 365 -23.85 -4.77 15.99
C ASN A 365 -23.95 -3.28 15.64
N ASN A 366 -22.86 -2.67 15.13
CA ASN A 366 -22.85 -1.28 14.69
C ASN A 366 -23.80 -1.05 13.52
N PHE A 367 -23.88 -1.96 12.57
CA PHE A 367 -24.79 -1.85 11.43
C PHE A 367 -26.24 -1.94 11.87
N GLN A 368 -26.59 -2.90 12.75
CA GLN A 368 -27.95 -3.02 13.30
C GLN A 368 -28.36 -1.76 14.10
N ALA A 369 -27.45 -1.26 14.95
CA ALA A 369 -27.69 -0.04 15.72
C ALA A 369 -27.83 1.19 14.82
N ALA A 370 -27.02 1.30 13.76
CA ALA A 370 -27.08 2.41 12.81
C ALA A 370 -28.41 2.42 12.02
N ILE A 371 -28.91 1.25 11.61
CA ILE A 371 -30.22 1.13 10.94
C ILE A 371 -31.36 1.54 11.90
N ALA A 372 -31.35 1.04 13.14
CA ALA A 372 -32.38 1.41 14.12
C ALA A 372 -32.33 2.92 14.42
N THR A 373 -31.12 3.49 14.57
CA THR A 373 -30.94 4.93 14.77
C THR A 373 -31.47 5.73 13.58
N LEU A 374 -31.19 5.28 12.35
CA LEU A 374 -31.67 5.92 11.12
C LEU A 374 -33.20 5.96 11.09
N ASP A 375 -33.86 4.87 11.47
CA ASP A 375 -35.34 4.81 11.54
C ASP A 375 -35.91 5.81 12.55
N PHE A 376 -35.35 5.89 13.75
CA PHE A 376 -35.76 6.86 14.76
C PHE A 376 -35.48 8.31 14.32
N GLN A 377 -34.34 8.59 13.72
CA GLN A 377 -34.02 9.95 13.27
C GLN A 377 -34.89 10.39 12.09
N LYS A 378 -35.30 9.47 11.21
CA LYS A 378 -36.29 9.76 10.17
C LYS A 378 -37.62 10.19 10.76
N GLN A 379 -38.15 9.40 11.69
CA GLN A 379 -39.41 9.72 12.37
C GLN A 379 -39.32 11.04 13.14
N ASN A 380 -38.22 11.28 13.83
CA ASN A 380 -37.96 12.51 14.56
C ASN A 380 -37.94 13.74 13.65
N MET A 381 -37.29 13.62 12.49
CA MET A 381 -37.23 14.68 11.48
C MET A 381 -38.64 15.00 10.93
N GLU A 382 -39.42 13.97 10.58
CA GLU A 382 -40.82 14.15 10.12
C GLU A 382 -41.69 14.81 11.19
N LEU A 383 -41.54 14.44 12.48
CA LEU A 383 -42.24 15.05 13.58
C LEU A 383 -41.82 16.51 13.79
N ALA A 384 -40.52 16.81 13.79
CA ALA A 384 -40.01 18.17 13.94
C ALA A 384 -40.47 19.08 12.78
N GLU A 385 -40.58 18.56 11.56
CA GLU A 385 -41.13 19.29 10.41
C GLU A 385 -42.62 19.63 10.63
N ASN A 386 -43.40 18.67 11.13
CA ASN A 386 -44.81 18.90 11.45
C ASN A 386 -44.97 19.95 12.57
N VAL A 387 -44.16 19.87 13.64
CA VAL A 387 -44.15 20.86 14.72
C VAL A 387 -43.82 22.25 14.19
N TYR A 388 -42.75 22.36 13.40
CA TYR A 388 -42.39 23.64 12.80
C TYR A 388 -43.53 24.21 11.93
N ASN A 389 -44.13 23.41 11.05
CA ASN A 389 -45.19 23.84 10.18
C ASN A 389 -46.45 24.32 10.96
N GLN A 390 -46.79 23.67 12.06
CA GLN A 390 -47.90 24.10 12.92
C GLN A 390 -47.56 25.36 13.71
N THR A 391 -46.35 25.46 14.28
CA THR A 391 -45.90 26.65 15.01
C THR A 391 -45.82 27.86 14.09
N LYS A 392 -45.37 27.66 12.84
CA LYS A 392 -45.36 28.70 11.82
C LYS A 392 -46.76 29.23 11.53
N LYS A 393 -47.75 28.35 11.35
CA LYS A 393 -49.16 28.77 11.14
C LYS A 393 -49.70 29.57 12.30
N LYS A 394 -49.42 29.17 13.56
CA LYS A 394 -49.81 29.94 14.76
C LYS A 394 -49.15 31.32 14.78
N TYR A 395 -47.86 31.40 14.46
CA TYR A 395 -47.13 32.67 14.41
C TYR A 395 -47.69 33.60 13.33
N GLU A 396 -47.93 33.09 12.13
CA GLU A 396 -48.52 33.83 10.99
C GLU A 396 -49.95 34.29 11.29
N ALA A 397 -50.71 33.57 12.12
CA ALA A 397 -52.04 33.95 12.59
C ALA A 397 -52.04 34.94 13.78
N GLY A 398 -50.82 35.33 14.26
CA GLY A 398 -50.71 36.25 15.41
C GLY A 398 -51.04 35.63 16.77
N THR A 399 -51.18 34.30 16.85
CA THR A 399 -51.52 33.56 18.08
C THR A 399 -50.35 32.81 18.70
N GLY A 400 -49.18 32.82 18.05
CA GLY A 400 -47.93 32.17 18.47
C GLY A 400 -46.84 33.16 18.87
N ASP A 401 -45.97 32.75 19.80
CA ASP A 401 -44.82 33.52 20.23
C ASP A 401 -43.65 33.31 19.28
N GLN A 402 -42.83 34.36 19.10
CA GLN A 402 -41.63 34.31 18.30
C GLN A 402 -40.58 33.30 18.84
N ILE A 403 -40.52 33.14 20.18
CA ILE A 403 -39.65 32.14 20.80
C ILE A 403 -40.05 30.72 20.37
N GLU A 404 -41.33 30.44 20.24
CA GLU A 404 -41.85 29.12 19.84
C GLU A 404 -41.37 28.78 18.40
N ILE A 405 -41.47 29.73 17.45
CA ILE A 405 -41.06 29.48 16.05
C ILE A 405 -39.53 29.34 15.92
N ILE A 406 -38.74 30.13 16.68
CA ILE A 406 -37.28 30.00 16.70
C ILE A 406 -36.84 28.64 17.26
N ASN A 407 -37.50 28.19 18.34
CA ASN A 407 -37.22 26.87 18.91
C ASN A 407 -37.61 25.74 17.93
N ALA A 408 -38.81 25.81 17.33
CA ALA A 408 -39.24 24.82 16.34
C ALA A 408 -38.35 24.77 15.11
N GLU A 409 -37.80 25.91 14.63
CA GLU A 409 -36.80 25.95 13.53
C GLU A 409 -35.50 25.33 13.97
N THR A 410 -35.05 25.57 15.20
CA THR A 410 -33.83 24.97 15.75
C THR A 410 -33.94 23.46 15.89
N ASP A 411 -35.12 23.00 16.39
CA ASP A 411 -35.42 21.57 16.55
C ASP A 411 -35.49 20.87 15.19
N LEU A 412 -36.15 21.46 14.19
CA LEU A 412 -36.20 20.94 12.82
C LEU A 412 -34.81 20.83 12.22
N ARG A 413 -34.01 21.89 12.32
CA ARG A 413 -32.60 21.88 11.81
C ARG A 413 -31.76 20.82 12.48
N THR A 414 -31.90 20.66 13.81
CA THR A 414 -31.18 19.62 14.57
C THR A 414 -31.61 18.22 14.14
N ALA A 415 -32.92 17.98 13.98
CA ALA A 415 -33.45 16.71 13.51
C ALA A 415 -33.00 16.38 12.08
N GLN A 416 -32.98 17.36 11.17
CA GLN A 416 -32.45 17.21 9.80
C GLN A 416 -30.96 16.83 9.79
N THR A 417 -30.13 17.53 10.60
CA THR A 417 -28.72 17.25 10.73
C THR A 417 -28.46 15.85 11.27
N ASN A 418 -29.21 15.44 12.30
CA ASN A 418 -29.12 14.11 12.91
C ASN A 418 -29.57 13.02 11.93
N TYR A 419 -30.61 13.24 11.14
CA TYR A 419 -31.05 12.29 10.10
C TYR A 419 -29.99 12.07 9.04
N ILE A 420 -29.37 13.14 8.48
CA ILE A 420 -28.29 13.00 7.51
C ILE A 420 -27.08 12.31 8.14
N GLY A 421 -26.71 12.67 9.35
CA GLY A 421 -25.61 12.03 10.08
C GLY A 421 -25.87 10.54 10.31
N SER A 422 -27.09 10.16 10.67
CA SER A 422 -27.47 8.74 10.86
C SER A 422 -27.49 7.96 9.54
N MET A 423 -27.91 8.59 8.44
CA MET A 423 -27.89 7.99 7.11
C MET A 423 -26.44 7.70 6.64
N TYR A 424 -25.54 8.66 6.86
CA TYR A 424 -24.12 8.45 6.60
C TYR A 424 -23.54 7.34 7.50
N ALA A 425 -23.82 7.38 8.82
CA ALA A 425 -23.36 6.36 9.76
C ALA A 425 -23.82 4.94 9.35
N ALA A 426 -25.06 4.80 8.87
CA ALA A 426 -25.58 3.52 8.41
C ALA A 426 -24.86 2.99 7.17
N ILE A 427 -24.48 3.87 6.20
CA ILE A 427 -23.70 3.48 5.04
C ILE A 427 -22.29 3.04 5.45
N ILE A 428 -21.63 3.79 6.32
CA ILE A 428 -20.28 3.42 6.80
C ILE A 428 -20.33 2.09 7.53
N ALA A 429 -21.31 1.88 8.40
CA ALA A 429 -21.47 0.62 9.10
C ALA A 429 -21.75 -0.55 8.13
N LYS A 430 -22.48 -0.32 7.02
CA LYS A 430 -22.68 -1.30 5.94
C LYS A 430 -21.36 -1.64 5.25
N VAL A 431 -20.56 -0.64 4.89
CA VAL A 431 -19.24 -0.82 4.26
C VAL A 431 -18.32 -1.61 5.19
N ASP A 432 -18.27 -1.24 6.48
CA ASP A 432 -17.44 -1.93 7.47
C ASP A 432 -17.90 -3.37 7.70
N TYR A 433 -19.21 -3.62 7.71
CA TYR A 433 -19.74 -4.98 7.82
C TYR A 433 -19.40 -5.85 6.61
N LEU A 434 -19.59 -5.34 5.39
CA LEU A 434 -19.24 -6.06 4.15
C LEU A 434 -17.75 -6.38 4.09
N LYS A 435 -16.90 -5.43 4.50
CA LYS A 435 -15.46 -5.65 4.64
C LYS A 435 -15.16 -6.72 5.70
N ALA A 436 -15.78 -6.64 6.88
CA ALA A 436 -15.55 -7.58 7.96
C ALA A 436 -15.87 -9.03 7.60
N ILE A 437 -16.91 -9.27 6.77
CA ILE A 437 -17.27 -10.60 6.28
C ILE A 437 -16.53 -11.03 5.00
N GLY A 438 -15.61 -10.19 4.46
CA GLY A 438 -14.83 -10.50 3.26
C GLY A 438 -15.62 -10.44 1.94
N LYS A 439 -16.71 -9.68 1.89
CA LYS A 439 -17.56 -9.50 0.70
C LYS A 439 -17.44 -8.10 0.06
N PHE A 440 -16.34 -7.41 0.31
CA PHE A 440 -16.14 -6.03 -0.14
C PHE A 440 -15.31 -5.87 -1.42
#